data_feb0b3e28ee76b2742d9892d917228e2
#
_entry.id   feb0b3e28ee76b2742d9892d917228e2
#
_cell.length_a   1.000
_cell.length_b   1.000
_cell.length_c   1.000
_cell.angle_alpha   90.00
_cell.angle_beta   90.00
_cell.angle_gamma   90.00
#
_symmetry.space_group_name_H-M   'P 1'
#
loop_
_entity.id
_entity.type
_entity.pdbx_description
1 polymer ?
#
loop_
_entity_poly.entity_id
_entity_poly.type
_entity_poly.pdbx_seq_one_letter_code
_entity_poly.pdbx_strand_id
1 'polypeptide(L)'
;MAEKKERQPFPRGFWVIWTTVAVDLIGFGIVLPILPQYAERFGAGAAVIGLLSASFSLAQLVFAPVWGKLSDRIGRKPIIIISLFGTAIGSLVTGFAGALWLLFLGRIIDGISGASVSVAQAAVADISPARQRARYMGLIGAAFGVGFVAGPAIGALAALGGPKVPFFVAAAIAATNALLALKRLPETARGVKGHPLADPDLVAAREAEFAAASADAENIAAEPALDGPGIVEPAHGVLHHAHADHTSPTRRAEIIRLIVVAFVGVVAFSGFEATFSLLASNRYGLGLSATAAVFAGIGVVLVGVQGGLVGPVTHRLGESGTLRFGLIANCFGLLVLAFDLGWIGLVGALLLLTIGQGLLTPTLSSAVAGRAGRDTGVWLGWQQSAGGAARVVGPLAAGALFQWAGMGWPYAVGAALAAFALTLLPGRPESASAVTAG
;
A
#
# COMPACT_ATOMS: atom_id res chain seq x y z
N MET A 1 -26.48 26.08 15.39
CA MET A 1 -25.05 26.47 15.50
C MET A 1 -24.24 25.23 15.28
N ALA A 2 -23.53 25.13 14.15
CA ALA A 2 -22.67 23.97 13.87
C ALA A 2 -21.44 24.06 14.78
N GLU A 3 -21.30 23.10 15.65
CA GLU A 3 -20.16 22.92 16.54
C GLU A 3 -18.90 22.81 15.67
N LYS A 4 -18.02 23.79 15.78
CA LYS A 4 -16.74 23.83 15.08
C LYS A 4 -15.91 22.68 15.67
N LYS A 5 -15.87 21.53 14.99
CA LYS A 5 -15.04 20.38 15.35
C LYS A 5 -13.60 20.88 15.48
N GLU A 6 -13.14 21.10 16.71
CA GLU A 6 -11.74 21.46 17.00
C GLU A 6 -10.84 20.39 16.34
N ARG A 7 -10.00 20.84 15.40
CA ARG A 7 -8.99 19.98 14.79
C ARG A 7 -7.92 19.74 15.85
N GLN A 8 -7.98 18.60 16.51
CA GLN A 8 -6.92 18.21 17.43
C GLN A 8 -5.57 18.22 16.72
N PRO A 9 -4.52 18.77 17.37
CA PRO A 9 -3.19 18.84 16.80
C PRO A 9 -2.63 17.43 16.50
N PHE A 10 -1.75 17.36 15.51
CA PHE A 10 -1.09 16.09 15.19
C PHE A 10 -0.19 15.64 16.36
N PRO A 11 -0.09 14.32 16.61
CA PRO A 11 0.82 13.79 17.60
C PRO A 11 2.25 14.26 17.36
N ARG A 12 2.98 14.54 18.44
CA ARG A 12 4.40 14.92 18.36
C ARG A 12 5.17 13.82 17.60
N GLY A 13 6.01 14.21 16.63
CA GLY A 13 6.80 13.28 15.82
C GLY A 13 6.09 12.72 14.57
N PHE A 14 4.77 12.85 14.42
CA PHE A 14 4.06 12.36 13.25
C PHE A 14 4.66 12.86 11.93
N TRP A 15 4.89 14.16 11.80
CA TRP A 15 5.45 14.75 10.58
C TRP A 15 6.88 14.30 10.27
N VAL A 16 7.66 13.98 11.31
CA VAL A 16 9.01 13.43 11.11
C VAL A 16 8.94 12.02 10.55
N ILE A 17 8.06 11.17 11.08
CA ILE A 17 7.83 9.83 10.56
C ILE A 17 7.30 9.92 9.12
N TRP A 18 6.32 10.78 8.88
CA TRP A 18 5.72 10.97 7.56
C TRP A 18 6.73 11.41 6.51
N THR A 19 7.54 12.43 6.81
CA THR A 19 8.58 12.91 5.89
C THR A 19 9.65 11.86 5.64
N THR A 20 10.03 11.08 6.65
CA THR A 20 10.97 9.96 6.51
C THR A 20 10.43 8.93 5.50
N VAL A 21 9.15 8.55 5.62
CA VAL A 21 8.50 7.62 4.69
C VAL A 21 8.39 8.22 3.29
N ALA A 22 7.97 9.48 3.17
CA ALA A 22 7.82 10.14 1.87
C ALA A 22 9.15 10.22 1.11
N VAL A 23 10.24 10.55 1.80
CA VAL A 23 11.59 10.62 1.20
C VAL A 23 12.11 9.23 0.80
N ASP A 24 11.84 8.20 1.60
CA ASP A 24 12.18 6.81 1.27
C ASP A 24 11.46 6.35 0.00
N LEU A 25 10.15 6.64 -0.10
CA LEU A 25 9.34 6.32 -1.28
C LEU A 25 9.74 7.12 -2.54
N ILE A 26 10.30 8.33 -2.39
CA ILE A 26 10.92 9.06 -3.51
C ILE A 26 12.11 8.26 -4.04
N GLY A 27 13.00 7.77 -3.17
CA GLY A 27 14.13 6.92 -3.57
C GLY A 27 13.70 5.68 -4.34
N PHE A 28 12.68 4.98 -3.85
CA PHE A 28 12.07 3.84 -4.54
C PHE A 28 11.49 4.22 -5.91
N GLY A 29 10.76 5.34 -5.98
CA GLY A 29 10.14 5.84 -7.21
C GLY A 29 11.15 6.25 -8.28
N ILE A 30 12.37 6.68 -7.91
CA ILE A 30 13.47 6.95 -8.86
C ILE A 30 13.89 5.66 -9.58
N VAL A 31 14.04 4.58 -8.84
CA VAL A 31 14.61 3.32 -9.34
C VAL A 31 13.62 2.56 -10.24
N LEU A 32 12.34 2.57 -9.88
CA LEU A 32 11.29 1.74 -10.47
C LEU A 32 11.23 1.82 -12.01
N PRO A 33 11.10 3.01 -12.65
CA PRO A 33 10.96 3.13 -14.11
C PRO A 33 12.27 2.92 -14.88
N ILE A 34 13.41 3.07 -14.20
CA ILE A 34 14.74 3.13 -14.83
C ILE A 34 15.41 1.76 -14.85
N LEU A 35 15.20 0.97 -13.81
CA LEU A 35 15.86 -0.32 -13.59
C LEU A 35 15.70 -1.30 -14.78
N PRO A 36 14.51 -1.45 -15.41
CA PRO A 36 14.36 -2.38 -16.55
C PRO A 36 15.29 -2.04 -17.72
N GLN A 37 15.25 -0.82 -18.22
CA GLN A 37 16.13 -0.38 -19.32
C GLN A 37 17.61 -0.36 -18.93
N TYR A 38 17.92 -0.14 -17.65
CA TYR A 38 19.30 -0.23 -17.16
C TYR A 38 19.80 -1.67 -17.16
N ALA A 39 18.95 -2.64 -16.80
CA ALA A 39 19.29 -4.06 -16.83
C ALA A 39 19.50 -4.61 -18.25
N GLU A 40 18.77 -4.10 -19.27
CA GLU A 40 18.99 -4.45 -20.69
C GLU A 40 20.43 -4.20 -21.13
N ARG A 41 21.11 -3.19 -20.60
CA ARG A 41 22.53 -2.89 -20.91
C ARG A 41 23.50 -4.01 -20.51
N PHE A 42 23.08 -4.88 -19.60
CA PHE A 42 23.83 -6.06 -19.16
C PHE A 42 23.34 -7.35 -19.84
N GLY A 43 22.56 -7.22 -20.92
CA GLY A 43 22.01 -8.35 -21.67
C GLY A 43 20.82 -9.03 -20.99
N ALA A 44 20.17 -8.38 -20.01
CA ALA A 44 19.00 -8.93 -19.37
C ALA A 44 17.79 -8.92 -20.32
N GLY A 45 17.23 -10.09 -20.60
CA GLY A 45 15.93 -10.19 -21.28
C GLY A 45 14.78 -9.91 -20.31
N ALA A 46 13.57 -9.77 -20.84
CA ALA A 46 12.39 -9.39 -20.06
C ALA A 46 12.07 -10.34 -18.88
N ALA A 47 12.29 -11.65 -19.05
CA ALA A 47 12.11 -12.63 -17.97
C ALA A 47 13.09 -12.38 -16.81
N VAL A 48 14.35 -12.05 -17.13
CA VAL A 48 15.38 -11.74 -16.11
C VAL A 48 15.07 -10.41 -15.41
N ILE A 49 14.53 -9.43 -16.12
CA ILE A 49 14.07 -8.16 -15.55
C ILE A 49 12.87 -8.38 -14.61
N GLY A 50 11.93 -9.24 -15.01
CA GLY A 50 10.84 -9.68 -14.15
C GLY A 50 11.36 -10.36 -12.87
N LEU A 51 12.36 -11.24 -12.99
CA LEU A 51 13.02 -11.89 -11.86
C LEU A 51 13.75 -10.87 -10.96
N LEU A 52 14.41 -9.88 -11.55
CA LEU A 52 15.09 -8.80 -10.84
C LEU A 52 14.10 -7.97 -10.00
N SER A 53 12.94 -7.63 -10.55
CA SER A 53 11.87 -6.93 -9.84
C SER A 53 11.26 -7.81 -8.74
N ALA A 54 11.04 -9.10 -9.04
CA ALA A 54 10.50 -10.06 -8.08
C ALA A 54 11.47 -10.33 -6.93
N SER A 55 12.80 -10.32 -7.16
CA SER A 55 13.80 -10.56 -6.12
C SER A 55 13.74 -9.54 -4.98
N PHE A 56 13.52 -8.27 -5.30
CA PHE A 56 13.25 -7.22 -4.31
C PHE A 56 11.99 -7.53 -3.49
N SER A 57 10.87 -7.77 -4.18
CA SER A 57 9.58 -8.02 -3.53
C SER A 57 9.58 -9.29 -2.69
N LEU A 58 10.28 -10.33 -3.13
CA LEU A 58 10.44 -11.58 -2.39
C LEU A 58 11.28 -11.36 -1.12
N ALA A 59 12.41 -10.67 -1.24
CA ALA A 59 13.24 -10.33 -0.10
C ALA A 59 12.44 -9.49 0.91
N GLN A 60 11.71 -8.47 0.46
CA GLN A 60 10.85 -7.66 1.31
C GLN A 60 9.76 -8.49 2.00
N LEU A 61 9.07 -9.37 1.28
CA LEU A 61 8.02 -10.23 1.83
C LEU A 61 8.53 -11.15 2.92
N VAL A 62 9.71 -11.75 2.74
CA VAL A 62 10.34 -12.67 3.70
C VAL A 62 10.84 -11.92 4.93
N PHE A 63 11.48 -10.77 4.75
CA PHE A 63 12.13 -10.05 5.85
C PHE A 63 11.22 -9.07 6.59
N ALA A 64 10.09 -8.62 6.01
CA ALA A 64 9.18 -7.68 6.67
C ALA A 64 8.67 -8.19 8.04
N PRO A 65 8.25 -9.46 8.23
CA PRO A 65 7.86 -9.97 9.54
C PRO A 65 9.02 -10.03 10.54
N VAL A 66 10.25 -10.29 10.06
CA VAL A 66 11.46 -10.34 10.90
C VAL A 66 11.75 -8.95 11.47
N TRP A 67 11.75 -7.93 10.59
CA TRP A 67 11.93 -6.53 11.00
C TRP A 67 10.81 -6.03 11.89
N GLY A 68 9.56 -6.43 11.62
CA GLY A 68 8.42 -6.11 12.47
C GLY A 68 8.65 -6.58 13.91
N LYS A 69 8.93 -7.89 14.09
CA LYS A 69 9.22 -8.48 15.41
C LYS A 69 10.45 -7.86 16.07
N LEU A 70 11.50 -7.58 15.31
CA LEU A 70 12.70 -6.96 15.83
C LEU A 70 12.45 -5.53 16.28
N SER A 71 11.63 -4.77 15.53
CA SER A 71 11.26 -3.41 15.89
C SER A 71 10.41 -3.32 17.18
N ASP A 72 9.64 -4.38 17.47
CA ASP A 72 8.90 -4.48 18.75
C ASP A 72 9.84 -4.65 19.94
N ARG A 73 11.02 -5.26 19.73
CA ARG A 73 11.99 -5.57 20.80
C ARG A 73 13.02 -4.48 21.04
N ILE A 74 13.62 -3.96 19.96
CA ILE A 74 14.75 -3.01 20.04
C ILE A 74 14.34 -1.56 19.75
N GLY A 75 13.09 -1.35 19.36
CA GLY A 75 12.55 -0.02 19.04
C GLY A 75 12.28 0.20 17.54
N ARG A 76 11.38 1.14 17.24
CA ARG A 76 11.01 1.51 15.87
C ARG A 76 12.12 2.27 15.17
N LYS A 77 12.70 3.25 15.87
CA LYS A 77 13.73 4.15 15.34
C LYS A 77 14.97 3.41 14.82
N PRO A 78 15.62 2.48 15.56
CA PRO A 78 16.79 1.77 15.07
C PRO A 78 16.52 0.99 13.78
N ILE A 79 15.36 0.33 13.69
CA ILE A 79 15.00 -0.47 12.53
C ILE A 79 14.75 0.40 11.29
N ILE A 80 14.03 1.52 11.43
CA ILE A 80 13.82 2.47 10.32
C ILE A 80 15.18 2.99 9.81
N ILE A 81 16.11 3.34 10.71
CA ILE A 81 17.43 3.85 10.33
C ILE A 81 18.25 2.78 9.60
N ILE A 82 18.30 1.53 10.11
CA ILE A 82 19.00 0.41 9.48
C ILE A 82 18.41 0.16 8.08
N SER A 83 17.10 0.20 7.97
CA SER A 83 16.38 0.05 6.70
C SER A 83 16.80 1.12 5.69
N LEU A 84 16.81 2.40 6.07
CA LEU A 84 17.21 3.49 5.20
C LEU A 84 18.68 3.40 4.76
N PHE A 85 19.60 3.02 5.65
CA PHE A 85 20.99 2.77 5.27
C PHE A 85 21.12 1.59 4.32
N GLY A 86 20.36 0.52 4.53
CA GLY A 86 20.33 -0.62 3.63
C GLY A 86 19.83 -0.26 2.24
N THR A 87 18.78 0.56 2.13
CA THR A 87 18.31 1.12 0.84
C THR A 87 19.39 1.97 0.18
N ALA A 88 20.12 2.81 0.94
CA ALA A 88 21.22 3.59 0.39
C ALA A 88 22.35 2.69 -0.16
N ILE A 89 22.72 1.63 0.57
CA ILE A 89 23.73 0.67 0.14
C ILE A 89 23.24 -0.10 -1.10
N GLY A 90 22.00 -0.61 -1.12
CA GLY A 90 21.43 -1.32 -2.26
C GLY A 90 21.43 -0.47 -3.53
N SER A 91 21.06 0.82 -3.40
CA SER A 91 21.09 1.79 -4.50
C SER A 91 22.52 2.07 -4.96
N LEU A 92 23.50 2.21 -4.06
CA LEU A 92 24.91 2.36 -4.40
C LEU A 92 25.44 1.14 -5.16
N VAL A 93 25.17 -0.08 -4.68
CA VAL A 93 25.57 -1.33 -5.34
C VAL A 93 24.99 -1.38 -6.76
N THR A 94 23.70 -1.00 -6.92
CA THR A 94 23.06 -0.94 -8.23
C THR A 94 23.71 0.13 -9.14
N GLY A 95 24.05 1.30 -8.60
CA GLY A 95 24.71 2.38 -9.37
C GLY A 95 26.13 2.03 -9.82
N PHE A 96 26.86 1.30 -9.00
CA PHE A 96 28.22 0.81 -9.34
C PHE A 96 28.19 -0.51 -10.14
N ALA A 97 27.01 -1.06 -10.46
CA ALA A 97 26.94 -2.32 -11.14
C ALA A 97 27.72 -2.31 -12.48
N GLY A 98 28.60 -3.28 -12.62
CA GLY A 98 29.33 -3.60 -13.85
C GLY A 98 28.90 -4.93 -14.44
N ALA A 99 28.00 -5.65 -13.78
CA ALA A 99 27.47 -6.94 -14.21
C ALA A 99 26.06 -7.17 -13.64
N LEU A 100 25.30 -8.04 -14.30
CA LEU A 100 23.90 -8.33 -13.97
C LEU A 100 23.72 -8.83 -12.52
N TRP A 101 24.61 -9.67 -12.02
CA TRP A 101 24.53 -10.21 -10.66
C TRP A 101 24.61 -9.11 -9.57
N LEU A 102 25.32 -7.98 -9.85
CA LEU A 102 25.36 -6.84 -8.94
C LEU A 102 24.02 -6.10 -8.88
N LEU A 103 23.25 -6.09 -9.96
CA LEU A 103 21.87 -5.58 -9.94
C LEU A 103 21.00 -6.41 -9.02
N PHE A 104 21.08 -7.74 -9.10
CA PHE A 104 20.38 -8.65 -8.19
C PHE A 104 20.80 -8.43 -6.75
N LEU A 105 22.10 -8.32 -6.48
CA LEU A 105 22.62 -8.07 -5.14
C LEU A 105 22.07 -6.76 -4.58
N GLY A 106 22.12 -5.68 -5.35
CA GLY A 106 21.57 -4.38 -4.95
C GLY A 106 20.06 -4.45 -4.65
N ARG A 107 19.29 -5.16 -5.51
CA ARG A 107 17.83 -5.33 -5.31
C ARG A 107 17.49 -6.21 -4.11
N ILE A 108 18.28 -7.25 -3.84
CA ILE A 108 18.10 -8.11 -2.67
C ILE A 108 18.42 -7.33 -1.38
N ILE A 109 19.53 -6.58 -1.35
CA ILE A 109 19.88 -5.72 -0.20
C ILE A 109 18.76 -4.71 0.05
N ASP A 110 18.30 -4.02 -0.99
CA ASP A 110 17.21 -3.05 -0.91
C ASP A 110 15.89 -3.69 -0.43
N GLY A 111 15.56 -4.89 -0.95
CA GLY A 111 14.38 -5.66 -0.53
C GLY A 111 14.46 -6.14 0.93
N ILE A 112 15.61 -6.67 1.37
CA ILE A 112 15.83 -7.04 2.78
C ILE A 112 15.63 -5.81 3.67
N SER A 113 16.10 -4.66 3.21
CA SER A 113 16.03 -3.39 3.95
C SER A 113 14.68 -2.68 3.83
N GLY A 114 13.76 -3.15 2.96
CA GLY A 114 12.48 -2.51 2.65
C GLY A 114 11.42 -2.54 3.77
N ALA A 115 11.84 -2.51 5.03
CA ALA A 115 10.95 -2.54 6.20
C ALA A 115 10.54 -1.15 6.71
N SER A 116 11.17 -0.06 6.21
CA SER A 116 10.95 1.30 6.71
C SER A 116 9.47 1.69 6.76
N VAL A 117 8.72 1.39 5.70
CA VAL A 117 7.30 1.74 5.60
C VAL A 117 6.45 0.96 6.60
N SER A 118 6.64 -0.36 6.74
CA SER A 118 5.84 -1.19 7.65
C SER A 118 6.12 -0.85 9.11
N VAL A 119 7.38 -0.60 9.45
CA VAL A 119 7.78 -0.19 10.81
C VAL A 119 7.32 1.24 11.11
N ALA A 120 7.35 2.15 10.12
CA ALA A 120 6.82 3.50 10.28
C ALA A 120 5.29 3.50 10.45
N GLN A 121 4.55 2.62 9.77
CA GLN A 121 3.12 2.42 10.02
C GLN A 121 2.86 1.96 11.46
N ALA A 122 3.68 1.02 11.98
CA ALA A 122 3.61 0.61 13.37
C ALA A 122 3.93 1.79 14.32
N ALA A 123 4.98 2.57 14.04
CA ALA A 123 5.32 3.77 14.81
C ALA A 123 4.19 4.80 14.84
N VAL A 124 3.52 5.02 13.71
CA VAL A 124 2.34 5.90 13.64
C VAL A 124 1.17 5.31 14.44
N ALA A 125 0.97 3.98 14.41
CA ALA A 125 -0.05 3.32 15.21
C ALA A 125 0.21 3.48 16.72
N ASP A 126 1.48 3.44 17.13
CA ASP A 126 1.88 3.57 18.53
C ASP A 126 1.56 4.96 19.12
N ILE A 127 1.72 6.04 18.31
CA ILE A 127 1.46 7.43 18.72
C ILE A 127 0.02 7.92 18.44
N SER A 128 -0.78 7.12 17.73
CA SER A 128 -2.10 7.55 17.27
C SER A 128 -3.21 7.13 18.23
N PRO A 129 -4.11 8.06 18.64
CA PRO A 129 -5.34 7.71 19.32
C PRO A 129 -6.19 6.74 18.48
N ALA A 130 -6.86 5.78 19.11
CA ALA A 130 -7.63 4.74 18.42
C ALA A 130 -8.64 5.32 17.40
N ARG A 131 -9.35 6.39 17.78
CA ARG A 131 -10.35 7.08 16.93
C ARG A 131 -9.76 7.78 15.70
N GLN A 132 -8.46 8.12 15.70
CA GLN A 132 -7.80 8.87 14.63
C GLN A 132 -6.81 8.02 13.83
N ARG A 133 -6.56 6.78 14.23
CA ARG A 133 -5.56 5.88 13.62
C ARG A 133 -5.79 5.72 12.12
N ALA A 134 -7.03 5.53 11.69
CA ALA A 134 -7.38 5.42 10.26
C ALA A 134 -6.99 6.68 9.46
N ARG A 135 -7.18 7.88 10.04
CA ARG A 135 -6.78 9.15 9.41
C ARG A 135 -5.27 9.23 9.22
N TYR A 136 -4.50 8.88 10.25
CA TYR A 136 -3.03 8.95 10.18
C TYR A 136 -2.45 7.89 9.24
N MET A 137 -3.04 6.68 9.20
CA MET A 137 -2.69 5.67 8.21
C MET A 137 -2.99 6.13 6.78
N GLY A 138 -4.12 6.83 6.57
CA GLY A 138 -4.42 7.45 5.28
C GLY A 138 -3.40 8.50 4.85
N LEU A 139 -2.87 9.28 5.80
CA LEU A 139 -1.79 10.24 5.52
C LEU A 139 -0.46 9.54 5.16
N ILE A 140 -0.14 8.39 5.78
CA ILE A 140 1.00 7.57 5.31
C ILE A 140 0.75 7.09 3.88
N GLY A 141 -0.49 6.72 3.53
CA GLY A 141 -0.88 6.45 2.14
C GLY A 141 -0.60 7.62 1.19
N ALA A 142 -0.80 8.87 1.62
CA ALA A 142 -0.47 10.05 0.82
C ALA A 142 1.05 10.20 0.56
N ALA A 143 1.91 9.70 1.44
CA ALA A 143 3.36 9.67 1.21
C ALA A 143 3.73 8.80 -0.01
N PHE A 144 2.99 7.71 -0.27
CA PHE A 144 3.16 6.94 -1.51
C PHE A 144 2.87 7.79 -2.75
N GLY A 145 1.81 8.61 -2.72
CA GLY A 145 1.51 9.54 -3.80
C GLY A 145 2.67 10.50 -4.08
N VAL A 146 3.27 11.07 -3.02
CA VAL A 146 4.46 11.94 -3.16
C VAL A 146 5.63 11.17 -3.77
N GLY A 147 5.89 9.94 -3.31
CA GLY A 147 6.95 9.07 -3.83
C GLY A 147 6.76 8.74 -5.32
N PHE A 148 5.56 8.38 -5.71
CA PHE A 148 5.22 8.02 -7.10
C PHE A 148 5.18 9.23 -8.06
N VAL A 149 5.07 10.46 -7.57
CA VAL A 149 5.18 11.68 -8.39
C VAL A 149 6.62 12.18 -8.43
N ALA A 150 7.17 12.47 -7.26
CA ALA A 150 8.49 13.11 -7.14
C ALA A 150 9.63 12.15 -7.51
N GLY A 151 9.51 10.86 -7.18
CA GLY A 151 10.52 9.86 -7.49
C GLY A 151 10.83 9.77 -8.99
N PRO A 152 9.87 9.39 -9.83
CA PRO A 152 10.09 9.31 -11.27
C PRO A 152 10.47 10.65 -11.90
N ALA A 153 9.96 11.78 -11.41
CA ALA A 153 10.32 13.11 -11.89
C ALA A 153 11.80 13.41 -11.63
N ILE A 154 12.29 13.15 -10.41
CA ILE A 154 13.71 13.28 -10.06
C ILE A 154 14.54 12.28 -10.86
N GLY A 155 14.05 11.05 -11.01
CA GLY A 155 14.66 10.00 -11.81
C GLY A 155 14.84 10.39 -13.28
N ALA A 156 13.83 11.03 -13.88
CA ALA A 156 13.88 11.54 -15.24
C ALA A 156 14.97 12.60 -15.43
N LEU A 157 15.07 13.55 -14.49
CA LEU A 157 16.11 14.58 -14.50
C LEU A 157 17.51 13.97 -14.27
N ALA A 158 17.63 13.07 -13.31
CA ALA A 158 18.90 12.40 -13.02
C ALA A 158 19.40 11.55 -14.20
N ALA A 159 18.48 10.91 -14.95
CA ALA A 159 18.81 10.10 -16.13
C ALA A 159 19.45 10.92 -17.27
N LEU A 160 19.26 12.25 -17.31
CA LEU A 160 19.95 13.12 -18.26
C LEU A 160 21.48 13.14 -18.03
N GLY A 161 21.93 12.92 -16.79
CA GLY A 161 23.34 12.78 -16.44
C GLY A 161 23.94 11.39 -16.75
N GLY A 162 23.11 10.46 -17.23
CA GLY A 162 23.51 9.10 -17.58
C GLY A 162 22.77 8.03 -16.77
N PRO A 163 22.87 6.75 -17.20
CA PRO A 163 22.03 5.67 -16.69
C PRO A 163 22.32 5.24 -15.26
N LYS A 164 23.49 5.58 -14.73
CA LYS A 164 23.90 5.28 -13.33
C LYS A 164 23.49 6.38 -12.36
N VAL A 165 23.35 7.62 -12.83
CA VAL A 165 23.11 8.81 -12.00
C VAL A 165 21.84 8.68 -11.15
N PRO A 166 20.70 8.16 -11.64
CA PRO A 166 19.50 7.99 -10.83
C PRO A 166 19.72 7.14 -9.57
N PHE A 167 20.54 6.09 -9.67
CA PHE A 167 20.82 5.22 -8.53
C PHE A 167 21.70 5.92 -7.47
N PHE A 168 22.65 6.74 -7.90
CA PHE A 168 23.45 7.56 -6.98
C PHE A 168 22.61 8.65 -6.32
N VAL A 169 21.66 9.25 -7.05
CA VAL A 169 20.73 10.23 -6.49
C VAL A 169 19.81 9.55 -5.46
N ALA A 170 19.27 8.36 -5.77
CA ALA A 170 18.47 7.59 -4.83
C ALA A 170 19.25 7.22 -3.57
N ALA A 171 20.51 6.80 -3.73
CA ALA A 171 21.41 6.47 -2.62
C ALA A 171 21.70 7.71 -1.74
N ALA A 172 21.97 8.86 -2.35
CA ALA A 172 22.21 10.11 -1.62
C ALA A 172 20.96 10.57 -0.85
N ILE A 173 19.78 10.46 -1.45
CA ILE A 173 18.50 10.77 -0.80
C ILE A 173 18.28 9.84 0.39
N ALA A 174 18.44 8.52 0.21
CA ALA A 174 18.26 7.53 1.27
C ALA A 174 19.28 7.73 2.42
N ALA A 175 20.55 7.98 2.11
CA ALA A 175 21.57 8.25 3.11
C ALA A 175 21.28 9.54 3.88
N THR A 176 20.88 10.61 3.19
CA THR A 176 20.50 11.88 3.82
C THR A 176 19.27 11.68 4.73
N ASN A 177 18.28 10.93 4.27
CA ASN A 177 17.11 10.59 5.06
C ASN A 177 17.49 9.80 6.31
N ALA A 178 18.39 8.81 6.20
CA ALA A 178 18.89 8.04 7.34
C ALA A 178 19.60 8.93 8.37
N LEU A 179 20.46 9.86 7.92
CA LEU A 179 21.15 10.81 8.79
C LEU A 179 20.20 11.80 9.47
N LEU A 180 19.16 12.25 8.77
CA LEU A 180 18.10 13.09 9.36
C LEU A 180 17.25 12.30 10.36
N ALA A 181 16.93 11.05 10.04
CA ALA A 181 16.19 10.16 10.93
C ALA A 181 16.98 9.88 12.22
N LEU A 182 18.30 9.68 12.14
CA LEU A 182 19.16 9.54 13.32
C LEU A 182 18.97 10.70 14.32
N LYS A 183 18.88 11.93 13.81
CA LYS A 183 18.81 13.14 14.64
C LYS A 183 17.39 13.50 15.07
N ARG A 184 16.37 13.26 14.22
CA ARG A 184 15.03 13.82 14.39
C ARG A 184 13.94 12.78 14.64
N LEU A 185 14.16 11.51 14.24
CA LEU A 185 13.12 10.48 14.39
C LEU A 185 12.94 10.14 15.89
N PRO A 186 11.73 10.24 16.44
CA PRO A 186 11.46 9.84 17.80
C PRO A 186 11.41 8.31 17.92
N GLU A 187 11.73 7.77 19.10
CA GLU A 187 11.40 6.39 19.42
C GLU A 187 9.94 6.33 19.87
N THR A 188 9.18 5.39 19.32
CA THR A 188 7.75 5.25 19.57
C THR A 188 7.34 3.91 20.17
N ALA A 189 8.27 2.93 20.22
CA ALA A 189 8.00 1.61 20.77
C ALA A 189 7.78 1.69 22.30
N ARG A 190 6.68 1.12 22.76
CA ARG A 190 6.36 1.07 24.19
C ARG A 190 7.25 0.02 24.88
N GLY A 191 7.82 0.39 26.03
CA GLY A 191 8.63 -0.52 26.86
C GLY A 191 10.13 -0.49 26.58
N VAL A 192 10.61 0.28 25.60
CA VAL A 192 12.04 0.53 25.42
C VAL A 192 12.49 1.60 26.40
N LYS A 193 13.51 1.33 27.22
CA LYS A 193 14.06 2.29 28.20
C LYS A 193 14.51 3.57 27.46
N GLY A 194 14.00 4.72 27.89
CA GLY A 194 14.35 6.04 27.31
C GLY A 194 13.31 6.66 26.40
N HIS A 195 12.06 6.25 26.47
CA HIS A 195 10.95 6.81 25.69
C HIS A 195 10.64 8.25 26.08
N PRO A 196 11.06 9.30 25.32
CA PRO A 196 10.79 10.70 25.66
C PRO A 196 9.38 11.19 25.28
N LEU A 197 8.57 10.33 24.66
CA LEU A 197 7.22 10.67 24.17
C LEU A 197 6.09 9.90 24.88
N ALA A 198 6.35 9.24 25.98
CA ALA A 198 5.30 9.01 26.96
C ALA A 198 4.98 10.38 27.57
N ASP A 199 4.14 11.17 26.89
CA ASP A 199 3.52 12.32 27.51
C ASP A 199 2.77 11.76 28.71
N PRO A 200 3.18 12.06 29.97
CA PRO A 200 2.51 11.54 31.16
C PRO A 200 1.01 11.85 31.13
N ASP A 201 0.63 12.98 30.51
CA ASP A 201 -0.75 13.41 30.36
C ASP A 201 -1.54 12.55 29.36
N LEU A 202 -0.88 12.03 28.30
CA LEU A 202 -1.52 11.09 27.36
C LEU A 202 -1.65 9.67 27.94
N VAL A 203 -0.70 9.26 28.79
CA VAL A 203 -0.80 7.97 29.51
C VAL A 203 -1.89 8.08 30.56
N ALA A 204 -1.90 9.16 31.34
CA ALA A 204 -2.93 9.42 32.36
C ALA A 204 -4.32 9.58 31.73
N ALA A 205 -4.46 10.30 30.63
CA ALA A 205 -5.74 10.44 29.92
C ALA A 205 -6.25 9.10 29.40
N ARG A 206 -5.37 8.21 28.99
CA ARG A 206 -5.73 6.88 28.47
C ARG A 206 -6.04 5.87 29.58
N GLU A 207 -5.35 5.97 30.69
CA GLU A 207 -5.68 5.19 31.91
C GLU A 207 -7.02 5.66 32.46
N ALA A 208 -7.29 6.97 32.46
CA ALA A 208 -8.58 7.55 32.84
C ALA A 208 -9.71 7.14 31.85
N GLU A 209 -9.45 7.11 30.53
CA GLU A 209 -10.43 6.67 29.53
C GLU A 209 -10.72 5.16 29.65
N PHE A 210 -9.71 4.34 29.95
CA PHE A 210 -9.87 2.91 30.22
C PHE A 210 -10.59 2.65 31.54
N ALA A 211 -10.26 3.41 32.58
CA ALA A 211 -10.92 3.34 33.88
C ALA A 211 -12.39 3.80 33.78
N ALA A 212 -12.67 4.87 33.03
CA ALA A 212 -14.04 5.33 32.79
C ALA A 212 -14.86 4.32 32.01
N ALA A 213 -14.28 3.71 30.95
CA ALA A 213 -14.92 2.66 30.16
C ALA A 213 -15.16 1.37 30.98
N SER A 214 -14.27 1.07 31.92
CA SER A 214 -14.44 -0.04 32.87
C SER A 214 -15.52 0.25 33.90
N ALA A 215 -15.59 1.47 34.44
CA ALA A 215 -16.61 1.92 35.40
C ALA A 215 -18.01 1.98 34.74
N ASP A 216 -18.09 2.41 33.46
CA ASP A 216 -19.35 2.37 32.70
C ASP A 216 -19.84 0.93 32.45
N ALA A 217 -18.92 -0.01 32.19
CA ALA A 217 -19.25 -1.42 32.10
C ALA A 217 -19.71 -2.04 33.41
N GLU A 218 -19.13 -1.59 34.54
CA GLU A 218 -19.49 -2.07 35.85
C GLU A 218 -20.81 -1.43 36.35
N ASN A 219 -21.09 -0.18 36.02
CA ASN A 219 -22.37 0.50 36.27
C ASN A 219 -23.52 -0.10 35.45
N ILE A 220 -23.30 -0.52 34.22
CA ILE A 220 -24.29 -1.23 33.41
C ILE A 220 -24.59 -2.62 33.98
N ALA A 221 -23.61 -3.25 34.65
CA ALA A 221 -23.79 -4.53 35.35
C ALA A 221 -24.44 -4.38 36.73
N ALA A 222 -24.45 -3.16 37.31
CA ALA A 222 -24.94 -2.88 38.66
C ALA A 222 -26.31 -2.18 38.70
N GLU A 223 -26.98 -1.94 37.57
CA GLU A 223 -28.36 -1.45 37.59
C GLU A 223 -29.28 -2.49 38.26
N PRO A 224 -29.93 -2.12 39.40
CA PRO A 224 -30.85 -3.02 40.09
C PRO A 224 -32.04 -3.32 39.18
N ALA A 225 -32.32 -4.59 38.98
CA ALA A 225 -33.54 -5.05 38.30
C ALA A 225 -34.76 -4.37 38.98
N LEU A 226 -35.47 -3.58 38.18
CA LEU A 226 -36.75 -3.00 38.64
C LEU A 226 -37.71 -4.15 39.00
N ASP A 227 -38.06 -4.22 40.31
CA ASP A 227 -39.05 -5.16 40.83
C ASP A 227 -40.41 -4.98 40.15
N GLY A 228 -40.72 -5.92 39.23
CA GLY A 228 -42.09 -6.15 38.73
C GLY A 228 -42.45 -7.62 38.89
N PRO A 229 -43.67 -7.96 39.37
CA PRO A 229 -44.06 -9.36 39.60
C PRO A 229 -44.39 -10.05 38.29
N GLY A 230 -43.52 -10.87 37.76
CA GLY A 230 -43.77 -11.67 36.56
C GLY A 230 -42.60 -12.49 36.09
N ILE A 231 -42.61 -13.76 36.56
CA ILE A 231 -41.94 -14.93 35.94
C ILE A 231 -40.47 -14.72 35.51
N VAL A 232 -39.55 -15.05 36.40
CA VAL A 232 -38.10 -15.13 36.16
C VAL A 232 -37.82 -16.44 35.41
N GLU A 233 -37.69 -16.36 34.07
CA GLU A 233 -36.88 -17.35 33.38
C GLU A 233 -35.41 -17.08 33.69
N PRO A 234 -34.59 -18.12 34.03
CA PRO A 234 -33.20 -17.92 34.42
C PRO A 234 -32.44 -17.30 33.27
N ALA A 235 -31.80 -16.16 33.53
CA ALA A 235 -30.96 -15.39 32.59
C ALA A 235 -29.67 -16.16 32.20
N HIS A 236 -29.81 -17.33 31.61
CA HIS A 236 -28.72 -18.07 30.97
C HIS A 236 -28.45 -17.63 29.52
N GLY A 237 -29.33 -16.77 28.94
CA GLY A 237 -29.20 -16.28 27.56
C GLY A 237 -28.26 -15.10 27.34
N VAL A 238 -27.98 -14.28 28.37
CA VAL A 238 -27.26 -13.00 28.18
C VAL A 238 -25.75 -13.15 28.15
N LEU A 239 -25.19 -14.20 28.75
CA LEU A 239 -23.75 -14.45 28.74
C LEU A 239 -23.27 -15.18 27.45
N HIS A 240 -24.18 -15.72 26.64
CA HIS A 240 -23.81 -16.37 25.37
C HIS A 240 -23.74 -15.42 24.16
N HIS A 241 -24.25 -14.20 24.24
CA HIS A 241 -24.16 -13.25 23.12
C HIS A 241 -22.88 -12.41 23.10
N ALA A 242 -22.05 -12.44 24.15
CA ALA A 242 -20.78 -11.72 24.20
C ALA A 242 -19.61 -12.45 23.51
N HIS A 243 -19.78 -13.69 23.06
CA HIS A 243 -18.71 -14.51 22.47
C HIS A 243 -18.93 -14.94 21.00
N ALA A 244 -19.95 -14.47 20.33
CA ALA A 244 -20.28 -14.90 18.97
C ALA A 244 -20.30 -13.76 17.95
N ASP A 245 -19.31 -12.86 17.98
CA ASP A 245 -19.07 -11.95 16.86
C ASP A 245 -17.87 -12.43 16.02
N HIS A 246 -17.76 -13.74 15.83
CA HIS A 246 -16.98 -14.30 14.73
C HIS A 246 -17.68 -13.88 13.43
N THR A 247 -16.95 -13.23 12.54
CA THR A 247 -17.41 -12.90 11.18
C THR A 247 -18.17 -14.10 10.62
N SER A 248 -19.46 -13.91 10.30
CA SER A 248 -20.29 -15.01 9.80
C SER A 248 -19.61 -15.68 8.60
N PRO A 249 -19.80 -16.98 8.36
CA PRO A 249 -19.16 -17.69 7.25
C PRO A 249 -19.33 -16.98 5.90
N THR A 250 -20.47 -16.33 5.69
CA THR A 250 -20.77 -15.54 4.48
C THR A 250 -19.90 -14.30 4.36
N ARG A 251 -19.75 -13.54 5.46
CA ARG A 251 -18.86 -12.35 5.49
C ARG A 251 -17.40 -12.72 5.30
N ARG A 252 -16.97 -13.84 5.89
CA ARG A 252 -15.60 -14.36 5.71
C ARG A 252 -15.33 -14.71 4.25
N ALA A 253 -16.28 -15.37 3.57
CA ALA A 253 -16.16 -15.69 2.15
C ALA A 253 -16.09 -14.41 1.28
N GLU A 254 -16.87 -13.37 1.59
CA GLU A 254 -16.80 -12.08 0.90
C GLU A 254 -15.44 -11.40 1.07
N ILE A 255 -14.89 -11.39 2.29
CA ILE A 255 -13.56 -10.82 2.57
C ILE A 255 -12.49 -11.56 1.77
N ILE A 256 -12.53 -12.89 1.76
CA ILE A 256 -11.58 -13.71 0.99
C ILE A 256 -11.69 -13.37 -0.51
N ARG A 257 -12.91 -13.26 -1.06
CA ARG A 257 -13.11 -12.86 -2.47
C ARG A 257 -12.49 -11.48 -2.75
N LEU A 258 -12.68 -10.49 -1.86
CA LEU A 258 -12.08 -9.16 -2.00
C LEU A 258 -10.55 -9.20 -1.93
N ILE A 259 -9.97 -10.05 -1.08
CA ILE A 259 -8.51 -10.25 -1.01
C ILE A 259 -7.99 -10.90 -2.29
N VAL A 260 -8.72 -11.88 -2.86
CA VAL A 260 -8.37 -12.48 -4.15
C VAL A 260 -8.45 -11.43 -5.27
N VAL A 261 -9.48 -10.59 -5.30
CA VAL A 261 -9.58 -9.47 -6.25
C VAL A 261 -8.40 -8.50 -6.09
N ALA A 262 -8.02 -8.18 -4.85
CA ALA A 262 -6.85 -7.35 -4.59
C ALA A 262 -5.56 -8.01 -5.09
N PHE A 263 -5.36 -9.30 -4.82
CA PHE A 263 -4.22 -10.08 -5.29
C PHE A 263 -4.11 -10.04 -6.82
N VAL A 264 -5.20 -10.41 -7.50
CA VAL A 264 -5.24 -10.44 -8.98
C VAL A 264 -5.00 -9.05 -9.59
N GLY A 265 -5.62 -8.01 -9.01
CA GLY A 265 -5.40 -6.63 -9.44
C GLY A 265 -3.95 -6.18 -9.29
N VAL A 266 -3.31 -6.53 -8.16
CA VAL A 266 -1.89 -6.20 -7.92
C VAL A 266 -0.97 -7.03 -8.82
N VAL A 267 -1.28 -8.31 -9.12
CA VAL A 267 -0.52 -9.12 -10.10
C VAL A 267 -0.50 -8.44 -11.47
N ALA A 268 -1.67 -8.03 -11.97
CA ALA A 268 -1.79 -7.36 -13.26
C ALA A 268 -1.03 -6.02 -13.29
N PHE A 269 -1.18 -5.21 -12.23
CA PHE A 269 -0.56 -3.90 -12.14
C PHE A 269 0.97 -3.98 -11.96
N SER A 270 1.48 -4.83 -11.08
CA SER A 270 2.92 -5.00 -10.88
C SER A 270 3.61 -5.65 -12.09
N GLY A 271 2.89 -6.48 -12.84
CA GLY A 271 3.33 -6.98 -14.13
C GLY A 271 3.47 -5.85 -15.16
N PHE A 272 2.50 -4.95 -15.23
CA PHE A 272 2.59 -3.71 -16.01
C PHE A 272 3.80 -2.86 -15.58
N GLU A 273 3.97 -2.57 -14.30
CA GLU A 273 5.09 -1.76 -13.80
C GLU A 273 6.45 -2.34 -14.22
N ALA A 274 6.61 -3.65 -14.16
CA ALA A 274 7.88 -4.32 -14.47
C ALA A 274 8.20 -4.33 -15.98
N THR A 275 7.18 -4.38 -16.84
CA THR A 275 7.37 -4.54 -18.31
C THR A 275 7.11 -3.28 -19.12
N PHE A 276 6.43 -2.28 -18.53
CA PHE A 276 6.07 -1.06 -19.27
C PHE A 276 7.30 -0.28 -19.77
N SER A 277 8.37 -0.19 -18.97
CA SER A 277 9.60 0.47 -19.38
C SER A 277 10.21 -0.19 -20.65
N LEU A 278 10.13 -1.52 -20.74
CA LEU A 278 10.56 -2.28 -21.93
C LEU A 278 9.63 -2.02 -23.13
N LEU A 279 8.32 -2.04 -22.91
CA LEU A 279 7.35 -1.72 -23.94
C LEU A 279 7.59 -0.30 -24.50
N ALA A 280 7.77 0.67 -23.60
CA ALA A 280 8.00 2.07 -23.93
C ALA A 280 9.27 2.27 -24.76
N SER A 281 10.35 1.56 -24.41
CA SER A 281 11.60 1.57 -25.17
C SER A 281 11.45 0.87 -26.54
N ASN A 282 10.94 -0.35 -26.54
CA ASN A 282 10.93 -1.19 -27.74
C ASN A 282 9.87 -0.78 -28.78
N ARG A 283 8.70 -0.29 -28.35
CA ARG A 283 7.59 0.07 -29.25
C ARG A 283 7.57 1.56 -29.61
N TYR A 284 7.93 2.43 -28.65
CA TYR A 284 7.82 3.89 -28.81
C TYR A 284 9.18 4.60 -28.83
N GLY A 285 10.30 3.89 -28.68
CA GLY A 285 11.64 4.47 -28.69
C GLY A 285 11.92 5.40 -27.49
N LEU A 286 11.16 5.27 -26.39
CA LEU A 286 11.33 6.10 -25.20
C LEU A 286 12.59 5.69 -24.42
N GLY A 287 13.54 6.62 -24.30
CA GLY A 287 14.70 6.43 -23.44
C GLY A 287 14.37 6.54 -21.94
N LEU A 288 15.38 6.33 -21.09
CA LEU A 288 15.27 6.31 -19.62
C LEU A 288 14.54 7.53 -19.05
N SER A 289 14.98 8.74 -19.46
CA SER A 289 14.39 9.99 -18.95
C SER A 289 12.93 10.16 -19.36
N ALA A 290 12.60 9.88 -20.63
CA ALA A 290 11.24 9.99 -21.14
C ALA A 290 10.30 8.97 -20.47
N THR A 291 10.75 7.73 -20.30
CA THR A 291 9.99 6.70 -19.58
C THR A 291 9.74 7.09 -18.13
N ALA A 292 10.73 7.59 -17.43
CA ALA A 292 10.57 8.07 -16.06
C ALA A 292 9.60 9.28 -15.99
N ALA A 293 9.64 10.19 -16.99
CA ALA A 293 8.67 11.29 -17.07
C ALA A 293 7.22 10.81 -17.26
N VAL A 294 7.01 9.74 -18.05
CA VAL A 294 5.69 9.09 -18.17
C VAL A 294 5.22 8.56 -16.81
N PHE A 295 6.07 7.88 -16.05
CA PHE A 295 5.72 7.41 -14.70
C PHE A 295 5.42 8.58 -13.75
N ALA A 296 6.14 9.70 -13.85
CA ALA A 296 5.80 10.91 -13.09
C ALA A 296 4.39 11.42 -13.44
N GLY A 297 4.04 11.44 -14.72
CA GLY A 297 2.69 11.78 -15.19
C GLY A 297 1.61 10.83 -14.63
N ILE A 298 1.88 9.50 -14.65
CA ILE A 298 1.02 8.49 -14.01
C ILE A 298 0.84 8.83 -12.52
N GLY A 299 1.92 9.16 -11.81
CA GLY A 299 1.88 9.55 -10.40
C GLY A 299 0.99 10.76 -10.15
N VAL A 300 1.10 11.82 -10.96
CA VAL A 300 0.26 13.03 -10.85
C VAL A 300 -1.22 12.67 -11.01
N VAL A 301 -1.57 11.90 -12.04
CA VAL A 301 -2.95 11.45 -12.27
C VAL A 301 -3.44 10.60 -11.09
N LEU A 302 -2.60 9.68 -10.58
CA LEU A 302 -2.94 8.80 -9.45
C LEU A 302 -3.27 9.62 -8.19
N VAL A 303 -2.46 10.63 -7.88
CA VAL A 303 -2.71 11.54 -6.74
C VAL A 303 -4.02 12.31 -6.95
N GLY A 304 -4.26 12.81 -8.16
CA GLY A 304 -5.51 13.48 -8.51
C GLY A 304 -6.74 12.59 -8.34
N VAL A 305 -6.64 11.33 -8.76
CA VAL A 305 -7.73 10.34 -8.61
C VAL A 305 -7.95 10.01 -7.13
N GLN A 306 -6.91 9.68 -6.39
CA GLN A 306 -7.03 9.30 -4.98
C GLN A 306 -7.48 10.46 -4.08
N GLY A 307 -6.99 11.67 -4.36
CA GLY A 307 -7.35 12.86 -3.58
C GLY A 307 -8.69 13.50 -3.97
N GLY A 308 -9.12 13.36 -5.23
CA GLY A 308 -10.28 14.10 -5.76
C GLY A 308 -11.43 13.23 -6.25
N LEU A 309 -11.17 12.06 -6.85
CA LEU A 309 -12.22 11.27 -7.53
C LEU A 309 -12.78 10.13 -6.69
N VAL A 310 -11.99 9.51 -5.79
CA VAL A 310 -12.44 8.36 -5.00
C VAL A 310 -13.71 8.69 -4.21
N GLY A 311 -13.74 9.81 -3.49
CA GLY A 311 -14.89 10.21 -2.69
C GLY A 311 -16.16 10.39 -3.51
N PRO A 312 -16.19 11.30 -4.50
CA PRO A 312 -17.36 11.51 -5.36
C PRO A 312 -17.84 10.27 -6.12
N VAL A 313 -16.91 9.46 -6.63
CA VAL A 313 -17.25 8.24 -7.36
C VAL A 313 -17.87 7.20 -6.42
N THR A 314 -17.27 6.98 -5.25
CA THR A 314 -17.81 6.04 -4.25
C THR A 314 -19.14 6.51 -3.70
N HIS A 315 -19.35 7.82 -3.53
CA HIS A 315 -20.65 8.36 -3.11
C HIS A 315 -21.75 8.11 -4.16
N ARG A 316 -21.44 8.21 -5.46
CA ARG A 316 -22.42 8.05 -6.54
C ARG A 316 -22.67 6.59 -6.93
N LEU A 317 -21.63 5.78 -7.02
CA LEU A 317 -21.70 4.40 -7.51
C LEU A 317 -21.79 3.36 -6.38
N GLY A 318 -21.55 3.78 -5.14
CA GLY A 318 -21.34 2.88 -4.02
C GLY A 318 -19.99 2.17 -4.11
N GLU A 319 -19.64 1.43 -3.07
CA GLU A 319 -18.38 0.69 -2.98
C GLU A 319 -18.24 -0.36 -4.09
N SER A 320 -19.25 -1.23 -4.27
CA SER A 320 -19.24 -2.28 -5.30
C SER A 320 -19.23 -1.71 -6.73
N GLY A 321 -19.91 -0.58 -6.97
CA GLY A 321 -19.91 0.11 -8.26
C GLY A 321 -18.53 0.70 -8.57
N THR A 322 -17.86 1.30 -7.59
CA THR A 322 -16.51 1.86 -7.73
C THR A 322 -15.49 0.77 -8.03
N LEU A 323 -15.57 -0.39 -7.35
CA LEU A 323 -14.71 -1.54 -7.62
C LEU A 323 -14.90 -2.07 -9.04
N ARG A 324 -16.15 -2.21 -9.50
CA ARG A 324 -16.45 -2.65 -10.87
C ARG A 324 -15.91 -1.68 -11.90
N PHE A 325 -16.16 -0.38 -11.71
CA PHE A 325 -15.65 0.65 -12.62
C PHE A 325 -14.12 0.65 -12.67
N GLY A 326 -13.44 0.53 -11.52
CA GLY A 326 -11.99 0.45 -11.45
C GLY A 326 -11.42 -0.77 -12.17
N LEU A 327 -12.02 -1.96 -12.00
CA LEU A 327 -11.59 -3.18 -12.71
C LEU A 327 -11.85 -3.10 -14.22
N ILE A 328 -12.98 -2.53 -14.64
CA ILE A 328 -13.30 -2.30 -16.06
C ILE A 328 -12.27 -1.36 -16.68
N ALA A 329 -11.96 -0.25 -16.01
CA ALA A 329 -10.95 0.70 -16.48
C ALA A 329 -9.55 0.04 -16.59
N ASN A 330 -9.15 -0.78 -15.60
CA ASN A 330 -7.91 -1.55 -15.66
C ASN A 330 -7.92 -2.57 -16.80
N CYS A 331 -9.01 -3.31 -16.98
CA CYS A 331 -9.16 -4.28 -18.05
C CYS A 331 -8.98 -3.61 -19.43
N PHE A 332 -9.70 -2.53 -19.71
CA PHE A 332 -9.61 -1.82 -20.97
C PHE A 332 -8.24 -1.15 -21.15
N GLY A 333 -7.68 -0.55 -20.11
CA GLY A 333 -6.35 0.06 -20.15
C GLY A 333 -5.26 -0.97 -20.52
N LEU A 334 -5.28 -2.14 -19.87
CA LEU A 334 -4.36 -3.24 -20.19
C LEU A 334 -4.61 -3.79 -21.59
N LEU A 335 -5.88 -3.95 -21.98
CA LEU A 335 -6.22 -4.46 -23.30
C LEU A 335 -5.72 -3.52 -24.42
N VAL A 336 -5.86 -2.20 -24.24
CA VAL A 336 -5.33 -1.21 -25.19
C VAL A 336 -3.80 -1.27 -25.26
N LEU A 337 -3.09 -1.49 -24.16
CA LEU A 337 -1.63 -1.67 -24.17
C LEU A 337 -1.17 -2.95 -24.88
N ALA A 338 -2.01 -3.99 -24.87
CA ALA A 338 -1.70 -5.24 -25.56
C ALA A 338 -1.56 -5.05 -27.09
N PHE A 339 -2.31 -4.09 -27.63
CA PHE A 339 -2.29 -3.76 -29.06
C PHE A 339 -1.48 -2.48 -29.30
N ASP A 340 -0.94 -2.34 -30.52
CA ASP A 340 -0.24 -1.11 -30.93
C ASP A 340 -1.23 -0.12 -31.55
N LEU A 341 -1.83 0.74 -30.72
CA LEU A 341 -2.73 1.79 -31.16
C LEU A 341 -2.06 3.18 -31.20
N GLY A 342 -0.73 3.19 -31.31
CA GLY A 342 0.05 4.42 -31.36
C GLY A 342 -0.01 5.26 -30.06
N TRP A 343 0.40 6.51 -30.17
CA TRP A 343 0.52 7.40 -29.01
C TRP A 343 -0.82 7.72 -28.32
N ILE A 344 -1.89 7.85 -29.09
CA ILE A 344 -3.23 8.12 -28.54
C ILE A 344 -3.69 6.92 -27.71
N GLY A 345 -3.48 5.71 -28.22
CA GLY A 345 -3.76 4.48 -27.51
C GLY A 345 -2.94 4.37 -26.23
N LEU A 346 -1.65 4.69 -26.27
CA LEU A 346 -0.77 4.68 -25.11
C LEU A 346 -1.27 5.61 -24.02
N VAL A 347 -1.52 6.88 -24.34
CA VAL A 347 -1.98 7.88 -23.35
C VAL A 347 -3.34 7.48 -22.78
N GLY A 348 -4.29 7.06 -23.63
CA GLY A 348 -5.60 6.58 -23.18
C GLY A 348 -5.52 5.37 -22.25
N ALA A 349 -4.66 4.40 -22.58
CA ALA A 349 -4.43 3.22 -21.77
C ALA A 349 -3.86 3.56 -20.38
N LEU A 350 -2.83 4.41 -20.34
CA LEU A 350 -2.20 4.83 -19.08
C LEU A 350 -3.19 5.62 -18.20
N LEU A 351 -4.02 6.47 -18.77
CA LEU A 351 -5.08 7.18 -18.04
C LEU A 351 -6.10 6.19 -17.47
N LEU A 352 -6.59 5.24 -18.27
CA LEU A 352 -7.54 4.22 -17.81
C LEU A 352 -6.97 3.36 -16.68
N LEU A 353 -5.72 2.89 -16.84
CA LEU A 353 -5.03 2.11 -15.81
C LEU A 353 -4.86 2.90 -14.53
N THR A 354 -4.43 4.15 -14.62
CA THR A 354 -4.18 4.99 -13.45
C THR A 354 -5.48 5.32 -12.71
N ILE A 355 -6.54 5.65 -13.44
CA ILE A 355 -7.87 5.89 -12.85
C ILE A 355 -8.38 4.60 -12.20
N GLY A 356 -8.29 3.47 -12.91
CA GLY A 356 -8.71 2.17 -12.39
C GLY A 356 -8.00 1.80 -11.10
N GLN A 357 -6.67 1.85 -11.09
CA GLN A 357 -5.84 1.51 -9.93
C GLN A 357 -6.04 2.49 -8.77
N GLY A 358 -6.17 3.79 -9.07
CA GLY A 358 -6.41 4.82 -8.08
C GLY A 358 -7.73 4.66 -7.33
N LEU A 359 -8.76 4.14 -8.00
CA LEU A 359 -10.06 3.82 -7.39
C LEU A 359 -10.04 2.49 -6.66
N LEU A 360 -9.40 1.45 -7.22
CA LEU A 360 -9.41 0.09 -6.67
C LEU A 360 -8.75 0.00 -5.30
N THR A 361 -7.52 0.50 -5.17
CA THR A 361 -6.70 0.29 -3.97
C THR A 361 -7.38 0.77 -2.69
N PRO A 362 -7.83 2.04 -2.57
CA PRO A 362 -8.47 2.53 -1.34
C PRO A 362 -9.85 1.89 -1.13
N THR A 363 -10.61 1.64 -2.21
CA THR A 363 -11.95 1.08 -2.10
C THR A 363 -11.91 -0.39 -1.65
N LEU A 364 -10.94 -1.20 -2.12
CA LEU A 364 -10.74 -2.58 -1.64
C LEU A 364 -10.40 -2.62 -0.15
N SER A 365 -9.49 -1.76 0.30
CA SER A 365 -9.12 -1.69 1.72
C SER A 365 -10.30 -1.25 2.58
N SER A 366 -11.11 -0.29 2.12
CA SER A 366 -12.37 0.12 2.77
C SER A 366 -13.38 -1.03 2.82
N ALA A 367 -13.54 -1.75 1.70
CA ALA A 367 -14.45 -2.88 1.58
C ALA A 367 -14.13 -4.03 2.53
N VAL A 368 -12.84 -4.36 2.65
CA VAL A 368 -12.35 -5.36 3.60
C VAL A 368 -12.58 -4.89 5.04
N ALA A 369 -12.19 -3.66 5.35
CA ALA A 369 -12.33 -3.09 6.70
C ALA A 369 -13.80 -3.04 7.16
N GLY A 370 -14.71 -2.63 6.27
CA GLY A 370 -16.15 -2.54 6.57
C GLY A 370 -16.82 -3.88 6.87
N ARG A 371 -16.26 -4.99 6.35
CA ARG A 371 -16.78 -6.35 6.58
C ARG A 371 -16.09 -7.09 7.72
N ALA A 372 -14.89 -6.67 8.09
CA ALA A 372 -14.01 -7.38 9.03
C ALA A 372 -14.38 -7.17 10.51
N GLY A 373 -15.16 -6.15 10.86
CA GLY A 373 -15.57 -5.87 12.23
C GLY A 373 -14.39 -5.70 13.19
N ARG A 374 -14.35 -6.46 14.27
CA ARG A 374 -13.26 -6.43 15.27
C ARG A 374 -11.92 -6.93 14.74
N ASP A 375 -11.93 -7.82 13.74
CA ASP A 375 -10.74 -8.46 13.17
C ASP A 375 -10.13 -7.66 11.99
N THR A 376 -10.50 -6.38 11.84
CA THR A 376 -10.06 -5.52 10.72
C THR A 376 -8.55 -5.55 10.52
N GLY A 377 -7.76 -5.49 11.61
CA GLY A 377 -6.30 -5.54 11.53
C GLY A 377 -5.77 -6.84 10.93
N VAL A 378 -6.35 -7.96 11.31
CA VAL A 378 -5.96 -9.30 10.79
C VAL A 378 -6.24 -9.41 9.30
N TRP A 379 -7.45 -9.01 8.86
CA TRP A 379 -7.86 -9.12 7.46
C TRP A 379 -7.11 -8.15 6.55
N LEU A 380 -6.85 -6.91 7.00
CA LEU A 380 -5.97 -5.98 6.28
C LEU A 380 -4.53 -6.50 6.22
N GLY A 381 -4.04 -7.18 7.27
CA GLY A 381 -2.76 -7.88 7.25
C GLY A 381 -2.69 -8.96 6.18
N TRP A 382 -3.72 -9.79 6.05
CA TRP A 382 -3.83 -10.79 4.98
C TRP A 382 -3.87 -10.14 3.59
N GLN A 383 -4.61 -9.03 3.43
CA GLN A 383 -4.63 -8.27 2.17
C GLN A 383 -3.25 -7.74 1.79
N GLN A 384 -2.50 -7.21 2.75
CA GLN A 384 -1.13 -6.72 2.53
C GLN A 384 -0.16 -7.85 2.17
N SER A 385 -0.26 -9.00 2.85
CA SER A 385 0.54 -10.18 2.52
C SER A 385 0.23 -10.71 1.11
N ALA A 386 -1.04 -10.77 0.74
CA ALA A 386 -1.46 -11.11 -0.61
C ALA A 386 -0.91 -10.12 -1.65
N GLY A 387 -0.96 -8.82 -1.36
CA GLY A 387 -0.35 -7.78 -2.20
C GLY A 387 1.16 -7.94 -2.35
N GLY A 388 1.87 -8.32 -1.26
CA GLY A 388 3.30 -8.64 -1.30
C GLY A 388 3.61 -9.82 -2.21
N ALA A 389 2.87 -10.92 -2.07
CA ALA A 389 2.99 -12.10 -2.94
C ALA A 389 2.67 -11.77 -4.42
N ALA A 390 1.67 -10.92 -4.65
CA ALA A 390 1.30 -10.49 -6.00
C ALA A 390 2.43 -9.70 -6.69
N ARG A 391 3.17 -8.87 -5.94
CA ARG A 391 4.36 -8.15 -6.45
C ARG A 391 5.54 -9.07 -6.76
N VAL A 392 5.53 -10.31 -6.30
CA VAL A 392 6.49 -11.34 -6.73
C VAL A 392 5.99 -12.02 -8.00
N VAL A 393 4.74 -12.48 -8.00
CA VAL A 393 4.16 -13.25 -9.11
C VAL A 393 3.99 -12.40 -10.38
N GLY A 394 3.52 -11.16 -10.24
CA GLY A 394 3.23 -10.28 -11.37
C GLY A 394 4.43 -10.03 -12.27
N PRO A 395 5.56 -9.50 -11.77
CA PRO A 395 6.76 -9.28 -12.56
C PRO A 395 7.33 -10.55 -13.18
N LEU A 396 7.34 -11.70 -12.45
CA LEU A 396 7.80 -12.98 -12.96
C LEU A 396 6.97 -13.44 -14.17
N ALA A 397 5.65 -13.46 -14.01
CA ALA A 397 4.75 -13.89 -15.06
C ALA A 397 4.80 -12.92 -16.25
N ALA A 398 4.78 -11.61 -16.00
CA ALA A 398 4.79 -10.60 -17.05
C ALA A 398 6.11 -10.59 -17.82
N GLY A 399 7.25 -10.71 -17.15
CA GLY A 399 8.56 -10.80 -17.79
C GLY A 399 8.69 -12.04 -18.67
N ALA A 400 8.22 -13.18 -18.20
CA ALA A 400 8.18 -14.44 -18.93
C ALA A 400 7.28 -14.33 -20.18
N LEU A 401 6.06 -13.83 -20.04
CA LEU A 401 5.13 -13.62 -21.15
C LEU A 401 5.69 -12.63 -22.18
N PHE A 402 6.30 -11.55 -21.72
CA PHE A 402 6.91 -10.55 -22.60
C PHE A 402 8.01 -11.15 -23.45
N GLN A 403 8.86 -12.01 -22.87
CA GLN A 403 10.01 -12.61 -23.57
C GLN A 403 9.62 -13.73 -24.52
N TRP A 404 8.71 -14.61 -24.10
CA TRP A 404 8.43 -15.84 -24.87
C TRP A 404 7.15 -15.79 -25.68
N ALA A 405 6.14 -15.03 -25.27
CA ALA A 405 4.89 -14.90 -26.00
C ALA A 405 4.82 -13.59 -26.82
N GLY A 406 5.56 -12.54 -26.40
CA GLY A 406 5.63 -11.26 -27.07
C GLY A 406 5.17 -10.07 -26.20
N MET A 407 5.50 -8.85 -26.67
CA MET A 407 5.35 -7.60 -25.89
C MET A 407 3.92 -7.30 -25.42
N GLY A 408 2.89 -7.73 -26.16
CA GLY A 408 1.48 -7.48 -25.82
C GLY A 408 0.89 -8.46 -24.80
N TRP A 409 1.45 -9.66 -24.68
CA TRP A 409 0.87 -10.75 -23.89
C TRP A 409 0.76 -10.47 -22.38
N PRO A 410 1.74 -9.83 -21.71
CA PRO A 410 1.59 -9.48 -20.30
C PRO A 410 0.33 -8.65 -20.02
N TYR A 411 0.03 -7.73 -20.93
CA TYR A 411 -1.12 -6.83 -20.82
C TYR A 411 -2.42 -7.54 -21.19
N ALA A 412 -2.43 -8.39 -22.21
CA ALA A 412 -3.59 -9.20 -22.57
C ALA A 412 -3.99 -10.15 -21.43
N VAL A 413 -3.02 -10.85 -20.84
CA VAL A 413 -3.25 -11.73 -19.67
C VAL A 413 -3.68 -10.90 -18.45
N GLY A 414 -3.04 -9.74 -18.21
CA GLY A 414 -3.45 -8.81 -17.16
C GLY A 414 -4.90 -8.33 -17.34
N ALA A 415 -5.33 -8.02 -18.56
CA ALA A 415 -6.71 -7.66 -18.88
C ALA A 415 -7.68 -8.82 -18.60
N ALA A 416 -7.31 -10.06 -18.99
CA ALA A 416 -8.11 -11.24 -18.69
C ALA A 416 -8.23 -11.49 -17.17
N LEU A 417 -7.16 -11.28 -16.41
CA LEU A 417 -7.17 -11.36 -14.96
C LEU A 417 -8.08 -10.30 -14.34
N ALA A 418 -8.04 -9.05 -14.83
CA ALA A 418 -8.93 -7.98 -14.37
C ALA A 418 -10.41 -8.29 -14.69
N ALA A 419 -10.68 -8.85 -15.87
CA ALA A 419 -12.01 -9.32 -16.25
C ALA A 419 -12.48 -10.49 -15.35
N PHE A 420 -11.59 -11.44 -15.06
CA PHE A 420 -11.90 -12.53 -14.10
C PHE A 420 -12.20 -11.97 -12.70
N ALA A 421 -11.43 -11.00 -12.22
CA ALA A 421 -11.67 -10.37 -10.93
C ALA A 421 -13.07 -9.72 -10.81
N LEU A 422 -13.64 -9.23 -11.93
CA LEU A 422 -15.01 -8.72 -11.96
C LEU A 422 -16.06 -9.78 -11.58
N THR A 423 -15.83 -11.04 -11.94
CA THR A 423 -16.76 -12.15 -11.62
C THR A 423 -16.73 -12.53 -10.15
N LEU A 424 -15.63 -12.22 -9.46
CA LEU A 424 -15.44 -12.51 -8.03
C LEU A 424 -16.04 -11.45 -7.12
N LEU A 425 -16.39 -10.28 -7.64
CA LEU A 425 -16.96 -9.22 -6.83
C LEU A 425 -18.31 -9.65 -6.25
N PRO A 426 -18.54 -9.40 -4.94
CA PRO A 426 -19.85 -9.66 -4.33
C PRO A 426 -20.96 -8.96 -5.11
N GLY A 427 -22.12 -9.62 -5.22
CA GLY A 427 -23.33 -9.03 -5.76
C GLY A 427 -23.65 -7.69 -5.08
N ARG A 428 -24.43 -6.83 -5.73
CA ARG A 428 -24.98 -5.66 -5.03
C ARG A 428 -25.73 -6.17 -3.81
N PRO A 429 -25.50 -5.61 -2.58
CA PRO A 429 -26.46 -5.87 -1.52
C PRO A 429 -27.82 -5.45 -2.07
N GLU A 430 -28.80 -6.32 -1.98
CA GLU A 430 -30.19 -5.97 -2.30
C GLU A 430 -30.50 -4.73 -1.47
N SER A 431 -30.66 -3.61 -2.16
CA SER A 431 -31.06 -2.36 -1.53
C SER A 431 -32.34 -2.64 -0.77
N ALA A 432 -32.42 -2.19 0.47
CA ALA A 432 -33.63 -2.13 1.29
C ALA A 432 -34.73 -1.30 0.58
N SER A 433 -35.25 -1.80 -0.52
CA SER A 433 -36.41 -1.26 -1.26
C SER A 433 -37.72 -1.94 -0.88
N ALA A 434 -37.75 -2.61 0.29
CA ALA A 434 -38.94 -3.29 0.79
C ALA A 434 -39.55 -2.69 2.08
N VAL A 435 -39.24 -1.41 2.41
CA VAL A 435 -39.81 -0.74 3.61
C VAL A 435 -40.66 0.49 3.25
N THR A 436 -41.09 0.67 2.00
CA THR A 436 -42.07 1.70 1.65
C THR A 436 -43.22 1.18 0.81
N ALA A 437 -43.75 0.00 1.18
CA ALA A 437 -45.05 -0.51 0.69
C ALA A 437 -45.67 -1.32 1.82
N GLY A 438 -46.23 -0.61 2.79
CA GLY A 438 -47.03 -1.18 3.86
C GLY A 438 -47.78 -0.06 4.57
#